data_9cc50fab8e6fdf0a453acb635e047c39
#
_entry.id   9cc50fab8e6fdf0a453acb635e047c39
#
_cell.length_a   1.000
_cell.length_b   1.000
_cell.length_c   1.000
_cell.angle_alpha   90.00
_cell.angle_beta   90.00
_cell.angle_gamma   90.00
#
_symmetry.space_group_name_H-M   'P 1'
#
loop_
_entity.id
_entity.type
_entity.pdbx_description
1 polymer ?
#
loop_
_entity_poly.entity_id
_entity_poly.type
_entity_poly.pdbx_seq_one_letter_code
_entity_poly.pdbx_strand_id
1 'polypeptide(L)'
;MWKTESKGAARVEEAIKQLLPPCQIKCPINEDIQRTNVLISLLPEEMEQARPQIIEISDYLYEKNPFFNICGYICGLCELECNYKTKGGAIRRRLLKRFLSDVYTEHLSQKEEFGVVKDKENVAVIGGGPGGLMCAYALSKKGYRVTVFEASNRLGGALWLIPGYRLPADVLSTTLNNLVRIAGIDVKYGAKLGEGKLTIEKLRNDGYRAVFLAKGTPYPRVLTFDGEVVEGQDLSGVMYGHTLLYEVSHGNIGRDYFEGKRLIVIGGGNVAFDVARTARRLGGDVTIVALEAEDKSSRDGIPADEEEIAGAWEEGIRIVYSRGVERIIGEHGRFRGISCPKCTSVFDDEGFNPKFDCTDCVSLEGDTLIITVGQVPDKAFLQREELLDEKGRLIVDPFTLQSLRKGFVFVGGDVRRIGFMVEAMKEGLVAAESIERYLRGLDMREGRKRDYEGYGIPVRKSYKRDVEVAWIPPEKRMHFQLFEKGLTLKEAREEAKRCITCGPCVSCKACISIGFEKSLYAVEVDVERCSGCGICVYACNYDSAHLMEVEGNVISKTDMFKCKSCGMCVAACPSHARQLVDDGTEQRIQRVLAVL
;
A
#
# COMPACT_ATOMS: atom_id res chain seq x y z
N MET A 1 -4.55 -23.40 -43.13
CA MET A 1 -5.49 -22.35 -42.77
C MET A 1 -6.54 -22.96 -41.84
N TRP A 2 -6.20 -23.07 -40.56
CA TRP A 2 -7.11 -23.57 -39.52
C TRP A 2 -7.26 -22.48 -38.46
N LYS A 3 -8.24 -21.61 -38.66
CA LYS A 3 -8.77 -20.76 -37.57
C LYS A 3 -9.83 -21.59 -36.85
N THR A 4 -9.43 -22.28 -35.81
CA THR A 4 -10.35 -22.70 -34.76
C THR A 4 -9.98 -21.87 -33.51
N GLU A 5 -10.58 -20.71 -33.37
CA GLU A 5 -10.75 -20.10 -32.06
C GLU A 5 -11.58 -21.08 -31.24
N SER A 6 -10.92 -21.95 -30.50
CA SER A 6 -11.63 -22.81 -29.57
C SER A 6 -12.17 -21.92 -28.45
N LYS A 7 -13.50 -21.76 -28.40
CA LYS A 7 -14.19 -21.07 -27.28
C LYS A 7 -13.78 -21.62 -25.91
N GLY A 8 -13.16 -22.80 -25.86
CA GLY A 8 -12.58 -23.41 -24.69
C GLY A 8 -11.26 -22.75 -24.22
N ALA A 9 -10.36 -22.41 -25.15
CA ALA A 9 -9.09 -21.77 -24.82
C ALA A 9 -9.31 -20.36 -24.29
N ALA A 10 -10.21 -19.57 -24.87
CA ALA A 10 -10.58 -18.25 -24.39
C ALA A 10 -11.19 -18.31 -22.97
N ARG A 11 -12.05 -19.28 -22.66
CA ARG A 11 -12.61 -19.48 -21.32
C ARG A 11 -11.56 -19.88 -20.29
N VAL A 12 -10.60 -20.72 -20.67
CA VAL A 12 -9.50 -21.12 -19.78
C VAL A 12 -8.56 -19.93 -19.52
N GLU A 13 -8.27 -19.14 -20.53
CA GLU A 13 -7.44 -17.95 -20.41
C GLU A 13 -8.12 -16.87 -19.56
N GLU A 14 -9.42 -16.65 -19.72
CA GLU A 14 -10.22 -15.74 -18.90
C GLU A 14 -10.31 -16.23 -17.45
N ALA A 15 -10.54 -17.52 -17.24
CA ALA A 15 -10.54 -18.13 -15.90
C ALA A 15 -9.17 -18.04 -15.21
N ILE A 16 -8.08 -18.30 -15.92
CA ILE A 16 -6.72 -18.22 -15.37
C ILE A 16 -6.35 -16.78 -15.02
N LYS A 17 -6.74 -15.79 -15.82
CA LYS A 17 -6.52 -14.37 -15.53
C LYS A 17 -7.34 -13.84 -14.34
N GLN A 18 -8.47 -14.48 -14.03
CA GLN A 18 -9.34 -14.09 -12.92
C GLN A 18 -8.93 -14.69 -11.57
N LEU A 19 -8.10 -15.73 -11.54
CA LEU A 19 -7.76 -16.46 -10.33
C LEU A 19 -6.39 -16.04 -9.79
N LEU A 20 -6.41 -15.05 -8.90
CA LEU A 20 -5.22 -14.57 -8.21
C LEU A 20 -5.22 -15.01 -6.73
N PRO A 21 -4.03 -15.12 -6.11
CA PRO A 21 -3.93 -15.36 -4.67
C PRO A 21 -4.64 -14.26 -3.88
N PRO A 22 -5.29 -14.59 -2.76
CA PRO A 22 -5.98 -13.59 -1.94
C PRO A 22 -5.09 -12.42 -1.52
N CYS A 23 -3.84 -12.67 -1.16
CA CYS A 23 -2.87 -11.64 -0.81
C CYS A 23 -2.56 -10.68 -1.98
N GLN A 24 -2.51 -11.18 -3.22
CA GLN A 24 -2.28 -10.37 -4.41
C GLN A 24 -3.51 -9.53 -4.76
N ILE A 25 -4.72 -10.08 -4.62
CA ILE A 25 -5.98 -9.35 -4.83
C ILE A 25 -6.13 -8.25 -3.77
N LYS A 26 -5.82 -8.57 -2.52
CA LYS A 26 -5.88 -7.60 -1.43
C LYS A 26 -4.89 -6.45 -1.60
N CYS A 27 -3.79 -6.66 -2.32
CA CYS A 27 -2.85 -5.61 -2.67
C CYS A 27 -3.45 -4.70 -3.76
N PRO A 28 -3.76 -3.42 -3.48
CA PRO A 28 -4.40 -2.54 -4.45
C PRO A 28 -3.63 -2.37 -5.76
N ILE A 29 -2.30 -2.48 -5.72
CA ILE A 29 -1.43 -2.41 -6.91
C ILE A 29 -1.12 -3.78 -7.51
N ASN A 30 -1.74 -4.84 -6.98
CA ASN A 30 -1.63 -6.20 -7.49
C ASN A 30 -0.18 -6.72 -7.62
N GLU A 31 0.62 -6.51 -6.56
CA GLU A 31 2.02 -6.93 -6.49
C GLU A 31 2.15 -8.46 -6.56
N ASP A 32 3.13 -8.99 -7.30
CA ASP A 32 3.41 -10.43 -7.38
C ASP A 32 4.10 -10.94 -6.10
N ILE A 33 3.31 -11.09 -5.06
CA ILE A 33 3.76 -11.43 -3.71
C ILE A 33 4.35 -12.83 -3.65
N GLN A 34 3.71 -13.79 -4.31
CA GLN A 34 4.14 -15.19 -4.28
C GLN A 34 5.52 -15.36 -4.86
N ARG A 35 5.73 -14.79 -6.05
CA ARG A 35 7.01 -14.94 -6.77
C ARG A 35 8.16 -14.38 -5.96
N THR A 36 7.99 -13.21 -5.39
CA THR A 36 9.03 -12.59 -4.56
C THR A 36 9.26 -13.35 -3.25
N ASN A 37 8.24 -13.94 -2.63
CA ASN A 37 8.43 -14.82 -1.47
C ASN A 37 9.24 -16.06 -1.85
N VAL A 38 8.95 -16.70 -2.99
CA VAL A 38 9.74 -17.84 -3.48
C VAL A 38 11.21 -17.45 -3.66
N LEU A 39 11.46 -16.34 -4.33
CA LEU A 39 12.84 -15.89 -4.58
C LEU A 39 13.59 -15.61 -3.27
N ILE A 40 12.94 -15.00 -2.27
CA ILE A 40 13.54 -14.81 -0.94
C ILE A 40 13.84 -16.16 -0.27
N SER A 41 12.96 -17.16 -0.40
CA SER A 41 13.17 -18.49 0.19
C SER A 41 14.37 -19.25 -0.39
N LEU A 42 14.74 -18.91 -1.61
CA LEU A 42 15.86 -19.51 -2.37
C LEU A 42 17.18 -18.75 -2.22
N LEU A 43 17.21 -17.65 -1.50
CA LEU A 43 18.45 -16.90 -1.27
C LEU A 43 19.54 -17.78 -0.66
N PRO A 44 20.83 -17.60 -1.01
CA PRO A 44 21.95 -18.23 -0.33
C PRO A 44 21.94 -18.00 1.19
N GLU A 45 22.68 -18.80 1.94
CA GLU A 45 22.76 -18.69 3.41
C GLU A 45 23.64 -17.52 3.86
N GLU A 46 24.66 -17.25 3.08
CA GLU A 46 25.61 -16.18 3.36
C GLU A 46 25.15 -14.86 2.71
N MET A 47 25.14 -13.78 3.49
CA MET A 47 24.66 -12.46 3.05
C MET A 47 25.44 -11.94 1.84
N GLU A 48 26.73 -12.17 1.77
CA GLU A 48 27.59 -11.74 0.66
C GLU A 48 27.11 -12.34 -0.68
N GLN A 49 26.75 -13.62 -0.68
CA GLN A 49 26.23 -14.32 -1.86
C GLN A 49 24.76 -13.97 -2.14
N ALA A 50 24.00 -13.68 -1.10
CA ALA A 50 22.59 -13.33 -1.21
C ALA A 50 22.35 -11.88 -1.71
N ARG A 51 23.27 -10.94 -1.38
CA ARG A 51 23.11 -9.51 -1.69
C ARG A 51 22.81 -9.21 -3.16
N PRO A 52 23.52 -9.77 -4.16
CA PRO A 52 23.19 -9.53 -5.58
C PRO A 52 21.77 -9.98 -5.94
N GLN A 53 21.33 -11.13 -5.43
CA GLN A 53 19.97 -11.64 -5.68
C GLN A 53 18.90 -10.82 -4.97
N ILE A 54 19.20 -10.31 -3.77
CA ILE A 54 18.30 -9.37 -3.05
C ILE A 54 18.11 -8.10 -3.89
N ILE A 55 19.18 -7.56 -4.47
CA ILE A 55 19.12 -6.39 -5.35
C ILE A 55 18.26 -6.69 -6.58
N GLU A 56 18.46 -7.82 -7.24
CA GLU A 56 17.68 -8.23 -8.41
C GLU A 56 16.18 -8.39 -8.09
N ILE A 57 15.84 -9.03 -6.97
CA ILE A 57 14.45 -9.14 -6.48
C ILE A 57 13.86 -7.75 -6.22
N SER A 58 14.65 -6.87 -5.63
CA SER A 58 14.23 -5.51 -5.29
C SER A 58 14.03 -4.64 -6.53
N ASP A 59 14.89 -4.77 -7.55
CA ASP A 59 14.72 -4.12 -8.85
C ASP A 59 13.42 -4.56 -9.54
N TYR A 60 13.12 -5.85 -9.52
CA TYR A 60 11.86 -6.37 -10.03
C TYR A 60 10.64 -5.79 -9.31
N LEU A 61 10.71 -5.68 -7.97
CA LEU A 61 9.65 -5.04 -7.18
C LEU A 61 9.54 -3.55 -7.49
N TYR A 62 10.67 -2.85 -7.56
CA TYR A 62 10.73 -1.41 -7.80
C TYR A 62 10.11 -1.01 -9.14
N GLU A 63 10.26 -1.80 -10.17
CA GLU A 63 9.65 -1.52 -11.47
C GLU A 63 8.12 -1.40 -11.42
N LYS A 64 7.48 -2.16 -10.56
CA LYS A 64 6.01 -2.19 -10.39
C LYS A 64 5.55 -1.33 -9.22
N ASN A 65 6.35 -1.28 -8.19
CA ASN A 65 6.07 -0.61 -6.93
C ASN A 65 7.28 0.20 -6.45
N PRO A 66 7.49 1.43 -6.94
CA PRO A 66 8.61 2.25 -6.50
C PRO A 66 8.53 2.66 -5.01
N PHE A 67 7.41 2.37 -4.35
CA PHE A 67 7.20 2.57 -2.92
C PHE A 67 7.41 1.28 -2.10
N PHE A 68 7.93 0.19 -2.67
CA PHE A 68 8.01 -1.08 -1.94
C PHE A 68 8.84 -0.96 -0.66
N ASN A 69 9.86 -0.11 -0.65
CA ASN A 69 10.64 0.21 0.54
C ASN A 69 9.73 0.71 1.67
N ILE A 70 8.91 1.73 1.38
CA ILE A 70 7.96 2.28 2.35
C ILE A 70 6.91 1.24 2.76
N CYS A 71 6.41 0.44 1.79
CA CYS A 71 5.50 -0.66 2.10
C CYS A 71 6.07 -1.65 3.11
N GLY A 72 7.38 -1.88 3.12
CA GLY A 72 8.08 -2.74 4.07
C GLY A 72 7.96 -2.29 5.54
N TYR A 73 7.70 -1.00 5.76
CA TYR A 73 7.54 -0.44 7.11
C TYR A 73 6.08 -0.35 7.55
N ILE A 74 5.15 -0.02 6.63
CA ILE A 74 3.81 0.44 7.02
C ILE A 74 2.65 -0.31 6.37
N CYS A 75 2.87 -1.26 5.46
CA CYS A 75 1.78 -1.89 4.72
C CYS A 75 1.70 -3.40 4.94
N GLY A 76 0.72 -3.86 5.71
CA GLY A 76 0.38 -5.26 5.95
C GLY A 76 -0.92 -5.75 5.30
N LEU A 77 -1.55 -4.98 4.39
CA LEU A 77 -2.89 -5.32 3.84
C LEU A 77 -2.97 -6.72 3.24
N CYS A 78 -1.93 -7.18 2.55
CA CYS A 78 -1.90 -8.52 1.94
C CYS A 78 -1.88 -9.65 2.98
N GLU A 79 -1.42 -9.39 4.20
CA GLU A 79 -1.37 -10.34 5.30
C GLU A 79 -2.78 -10.65 5.82
N LEU A 80 -3.68 -9.66 5.78
CA LEU A 80 -5.08 -9.80 6.22
C LEU A 80 -5.87 -10.87 5.46
N GLU A 81 -5.48 -11.17 4.22
CA GLU A 81 -6.14 -12.18 3.38
C GLU A 81 -5.25 -13.41 3.13
N CYS A 82 -4.17 -13.55 3.88
CA CYS A 82 -3.32 -14.73 3.79
C CYS A 82 -4.08 -16.00 4.24
N ASN A 83 -4.02 -17.06 3.44
CA ASN A 83 -4.67 -18.33 3.80
C ASN A 83 -4.12 -18.96 5.09
N TYR A 84 -2.92 -18.58 5.51
CA TYR A 84 -2.33 -19.02 6.79
C TYR A 84 -2.80 -18.23 8.02
N LYS A 85 -3.53 -17.11 7.85
CA LYS A 85 -3.88 -16.23 8.98
C LYS A 85 -4.52 -16.95 10.17
N THR A 86 -5.30 -18.01 9.91
CA THR A 86 -5.98 -18.80 10.95
C THR A 86 -5.19 -20.05 11.40
N LYS A 87 -4.04 -20.32 10.79
CA LYS A 87 -3.25 -21.54 11.02
C LYS A 87 -1.75 -21.19 11.06
N GLY A 88 -1.26 -20.71 12.19
CA GLY A 88 0.15 -20.40 12.40
C GLY A 88 0.57 -18.99 12.00
N GLY A 89 -0.38 -18.09 11.77
CA GLY A 89 -0.16 -16.69 11.41
C GLY A 89 0.06 -16.46 9.91
N ALA A 90 -0.34 -15.29 9.41
CA ALA A 90 -0.12 -14.88 8.03
C ALA A 90 1.38 -14.85 7.68
N ILE A 91 1.72 -15.00 6.41
CA ILE A 91 3.09 -14.74 5.95
C ILE A 91 3.39 -13.25 6.19
N ARG A 92 4.43 -12.95 6.95
CA ARG A 92 4.85 -11.59 7.34
C ARG A 92 5.45 -10.83 6.15
N ARG A 93 4.61 -10.57 5.15
CA ARG A 93 5.03 -9.95 3.89
C ARG A 93 5.60 -8.55 4.08
N ARG A 94 5.09 -7.77 5.01
CA ARG A 94 5.61 -6.45 5.37
C ARG A 94 7.09 -6.56 5.78
N LEU A 95 7.40 -7.49 6.68
CA LEU A 95 8.79 -7.70 7.14
C LEU A 95 9.69 -8.26 6.05
N LEU A 96 9.20 -9.13 5.16
CA LEU A 96 9.96 -9.60 4.01
C LEU A 96 10.32 -8.47 3.05
N LYS A 97 9.40 -7.53 2.80
CA LYS A 97 9.72 -6.31 2.03
C LYS A 97 10.71 -5.41 2.74
N ARG A 98 10.57 -5.27 4.06
CA ARG A 98 11.50 -4.49 4.85
C ARG A 98 12.91 -5.08 4.78
N PHE A 99 13.06 -6.40 4.91
CA PHE A 99 14.34 -7.08 4.74
C PHE A 99 14.99 -6.75 3.37
N LEU A 100 14.20 -6.78 2.29
CA LEU A 100 14.69 -6.35 0.98
C LEU A 100 15.06 -4.87 0.95
N SER A 101 14.22 -4.00 1.53
CA SER A 101 14.42 -2.55 1.60
C SER A 101 15.70 -2.18 2.35
N ASP A 102 15.96 -2.82 3.48
CA ASP A 102 17.13 -2.54 4.32
C ASP A 102 18.45 -2.77 3.55
N VAL A 103 18.46 -3.73 2.61
CA VAL A 103 19.60 -3.99 1.72
C VAL A 103 19.59 -3.09 0.48
N TYR A 104 18.41 -2.80 -0.06
CA TYR A 104 18.27 -2.13 -1.36
C TYR A 104 18.37 -0.60 -1.28
N THR A 105 18.11 0.03 -0.14
CA THR A 105 18.09 1.49 -0.01
C THR A 105 19.41 2.13 -0.43
N GLU A 106 20.54 1.51 -0.10
CA GLU A 106 21.86 1.97 -0.53
C GLU A 106 22.02 1.87 -2.05
N HIS A 107 21.63 0.74 -2.64
CA HIS A 107 21.71 0.49 -4.08
C HIS A 107 20.80 1.43 -4.88
N LEU A 108 19.62 1.77 -4.34
CA LEU A 108 18.66 2.66 -4.98
C LEU A 108 19.27 4.04 -5.31
N SER A 109 20.16 4.53 -4.46
CA SER A 109 20.85 5.81 -4.68
C SER A 109 21.80 5.79 -5.88
N GLN A 110 22.30 4.61 -6.27
CA GLN A 110 23.21 4.40 -7.38
C GLN A 110 22.50 4.00 -8.69
N LYS A 111 21.20 3.66 -8.62
CA LYS A 111 20.42 3.23 -9.77
C LYS A 111 20.30 4.36 -10.79
N GLU A 112 20.58 4.05 -12.06
CA GLU A 112 20.49 5.01 -13.16
C GLU A 112 19.04 5.36 -13.52
N GLU A 113 18.85 6.45 -14.26
CA GLU A 113 17.57 6.79 -14.86
C GLU A 113 17.13 5.71 -15.86
N PHE A 114 15.82 5.60 -16.09
CA PHE A 114 15.28 4.59 -17.00
C PHE A 114 15.70 4.75 -18.49
N GLY A 115 16.37 5.82 -18.85
CA GLY A 115 16.79 6.09 -20.23
C GLY A 115 15.64 6.20 -21.24
N VAL A 116 14.42 6.42 -20.78
CA VAL A 116 13.22 6.55 -21.63
C VAL A 116 13.20 7.92 -22.27
N VAL A 117 13.11 7.97 -23.61
CA VAL A 117 12.97 9.23 -24.34
C VAL A 117 11.64 9.90 -24.00
N LYS A 118 11.70 11.15 -23.55
CA LYS A 118 10.54 11.97 -23.15
C LYS A 118 10.07 12.83 -24.34
N ASP A 119 9.44 12.21 -25.32
CA ASP A 119 8.99 12.86 -26.56
C ASP A 119 7.47 13.06 -26.64
N LYS A 120 6.71 12.53 -25.66
CA LYS A 120 5.25 12.66 -25.59
C LYS A 120 4.81 13.94 -24.88
N GLU A 121 3.51 14.13 -24.80
CA GLU A 121 2.85 15.34 -24.28
C GLU A 121 3.24 15.66 -22.83
N ASN A 122 3.06 16.92 -22.46
CA ASN A 122 3.23 17.39 -21.09
C ASN A 122 2.00 17.03 -20.25
N VAL A 123 2.24 16.44 -19.09
CA VAL A 123 1.21 16.13 -18.09
C VAL A 123 1.56 16.80 -16.77
N ALA A 124 0.59 17.50 -16.17
CA ALA A 124 0.72 18.08 -14.84
C ALA A 124 0.13 17.13 -13.79
N VAL A 125 0.89 16.88 -12.73
CA VAL A 125 0.43 16.15 -11.55
C VAL A 125 0.43 17.10 -10.36
N ILE A 126 -0.70 17.27 -9.71
CA ILE A 126 -0.88 18.20 -8.61
C ILE A 126 -0.91 17.42 -7.29
N GLY A 127 0.18 17.55 -6.54
CA GLY A 127 0.45 16.86 -5.28
C GLY A 127 1.49 15.75 -5.43
N GLY A 128 2.57 15.88 -4.67
CA GLY A 128 3.70 14.95 -4.59
C GLY A 128 3.51 13.84 -3.54
N GLY A 129 2.27 13.50 -3.20
CA GLY A 129 1.91 12.36 -2.37
C GLY A 129 1.94 11.02 -3.16
N PRO A 130 1.64 9.88 -2.50
CA PRO A 130 1.73 8.54 -3.10
C PRO A 130 0.94 8.39 -4.41
N GLY A 131 -0.28 8.92 -4.48
CA GLY A 131 -1.11 8.84 -5.69
C GLY A 131 -0.53 9.64 -6.85
N GLY A 132 -0.09 10.88 -6.59
CA GLY A 132 0.50 11.73 -7.60
C GLY A 132 1.82 11.18 -8.12
N LEU A 133 2.72 10.79 -7.23
CA LEU A 133 4.02 10.21 -7.60
C LEU A 133 3.89 8.90 -8.36
N MET A 134 2.92 8.04 -7.99
CA MET A 134 2.68 6.80 -8.73
C MET A 134 2.15 7.05 -10.14
N CYS A 135 1.27 8.03 -10.32
CA CYS A 135 0.81 8.47 -11.64
C CYS A 135 1.98 9.03 -12.47
N ALA A 136 2.77 9.91 -11.88
CA ALA A 136 3.93 10.52 -12.52
C ALA A 136 4.95 9.46 -12.95
N TYR A 137 5.27 8.50 -12.08
CA TYR A 137 6.15 7.37 -12.36
C TYR A 137 5.66 6.54 -13.54
N ALA A 138 4.39 6.14 -13.53
CA ALA A 138 3.80 5.30 -14.57
C ALA A 138 3.77 6.00 -15.94
N LEU A 139 3.44 7.29 -15.99
CA LEU A 139 3.45 8.08 -17.23
C LEU A 139 4.87 8.35 -17.72
N SER A 140 5.77 8.66 -16.82
CA SER A 140 7.17 8.92 -17.14
C SER A 140 7.84 7.71 -17.79
N LYS A 141 7.60 6.50 -17.29
CA LYS A 141 8.06 5.23 -17.92
C LYS A 141 7.52 5.01 -19.33
N LYS A 142 6.43 5.68 -19.70
CA LYS A 142 5.81 5.60 -21.02
C LYS A 142 6.24 6.73 -21.98
N GLY A 143 7.18 7.59 -21.57
CA GLY A 143 7.74 8.66 -22.38
C GLY A 143 7.00 10.01 -22.30
N TYR A 144 6.05 10.17 -21.38
CA TYR A 144 5.41 11.48 -21.14
C TYR A 144 6.33 12.41 -20.36
N ARG A 145 6.28 13.71 -20.66
CA ARG A 145 6.94 14.76 -19.87
C ARG A 145 6.04 15.12 -18.70
N VAL A 146 6.42 14.67 -17.51
CA VAL A 146 5.61 14.85 -16.31
C VAL A 146 6.22 15.88 -15.39
N THR A 147 5.42 16.88 -14.99
CA THR A 147 5.77 17.84 -13.95
C THR A 147 4.86 17.67 -12.75
N VAL A 148 5.46 17.40 -11.58
CA VAL A 148 4.76 17.36 -10.29
C VAL A 148 4.80 18.75 -9.66
N PHE A 149 3.64 19.29 -9.33
CA PHE A 149 3.47 20.54 -8.58
C PHE A 149 3.15 20.19 -7.13
N GLU A 150 4.11 20.44 -6.24
CA GLU A 150 3.98 20.15 -4.81
C GLU A 150 3.88 21.45 -4.02
N ALA A 151 2.88 21.53 -3.14
CA ALA A 151 2.62 22.73 -2.35
C ALA A 151 3.67 22.99 -1.27
N SER A 152 4.25 21.92 -0.72
CA SER A 152 5.30 21.97 0.30
C SER A 152 6.70 22.04 -0.31
N ASN A 153 7.72 22.00 0.55
CA ASN A 153 9.13 21.95 0.15
C ASN A 153 9.69 20.52 0.05
N ARG A 154 8.83 19.49 0.22
CA ARG A 154 9.24 18.07 0.19
C ARG A 154 8.13 17.19 -0.39
N LEU A 155 8.54 16.12 -1.07
CA LEU A 155 7.63 15.08 -1.58
C LEU A 155 7.14 14.16 -0.45
N GLY A 156 6.00 13.47 -0.68
CA GLY A 156 5.50 12.43 0.21
C GLY A 156 4.13 12.73 0.81
N GLY A 157 3.73 14.00 0.90
CA GLY A 157 2.42 14.39 1.44
C GLY A 157 2.19 13.78 2.83
N ALA A 158 1.06 13.09 3.01
CA ALA A 158 0.66 12.49 4.28
C ALA A 158 1.62 11.41 4.83
N LEU A 159 2.57 10.89 4.06
CA LEU A 159 3.58 9.94 4.57
C LEU A 159 4.46 10.56 5.65
N TRP A 160 4.65 11.87 5.65
CA TRP A 160 5.39 12.58 6.69
C TRP A 160 4.64 12.70 8.03
N LEU A 161 3.35 12.39 8.05
CA LEU A 161 2.57 12.31 9.28
C LEU A 161 2.75 10.98 10.02
N ILE A 162 3.36 9.98 9.35
CA ILE A 162 3.70 8.71 9.98
C ILE A 162 4.92 8.94 10.89
N PRO A 163 4.83 8.62 12.18
CA PRO A 163 5.92 8.87 13.11
C PRO A 163 7.20 8.13 12.74
N GLY A 164 8.36 8.75 13.00
CA GLY A 164 9.68 8.21 12.65
C GLY A 164 10.00 6.86 13.29
N TYR A 165 9.35 6.51 14.40
CA TYR A 165 9.49 5.20 15.02
C TYR A 165 8.77 4.07 14.24
N ARG A 166 7.93 4.39 13.25
CA ARG A 166 7.31 3.45 12.31
C ARG A 166 7.91 3.55 10.92
N LEU A 167 8.12 4.77 10.44
CA LEU A 167 8.70 5.04 9.12
C LEU A 167 9.86 6.05 9.25
N PRO A 168 11.12 5.60 9.20
CA PRO A 168 12.27 6.48 9.28
C PRO A 168 12.28 7.53 8.15
N ALA A 169 12.61 8.77 8.52
CA ALA A 169 12.59 9.91 7.59
C ALA A 169 13.60 9.78 6.45
N ASP A 170 14.74 9.13 6.69
CA ASP A 170 15.78 8.84 5.70
C ASP A 170 15.29 7.81 4.66
N VAL A 171 14.61 6.74 5.09
CA VAL A 171 13.99 5.77 4.18
C VAL A 171 12.97 6.46 3.29
N LEU A 172 12.11 7.29 3.88
CA LEU A 172 11.09 8.03 3.16
C LEU A 172 11.72 8.98 2.14
N SER A 173 12.62 9.85 2.56
CA SER A 173 13.26 10.85 1.69
C SER A 173 14.10 10.19 0.58
N THR A 174 14.90 9.17 0.91
CA THR A 174 15.71 8.44 -0.07
C THR A 174 14.84 7.77 -1.13
N THR A 175 13.76 7.10 -0.71
CA THR A 175 12.84 6.44 -1.65
C THR A 175 12.20 7.45 -2.60
N LEU A 176 11.66 8.56 -2.09
CA LEU A 176 10.94 9.53 -2.91
C LEU A 176 11.85 10.35 -3.83
N ASN A 177 13.02 10.77 -3.34
CA ASN A 177 13.98 11.52 -4.15
C ASN A 177 14.53 10.63 -5.29
N ASN A 178 14.83 9.37 -5.02
CA ASN A 178 15.26 8.45 -6.06
C ASN A 178 14.14 8.09 -7.03
N LEU A 179 12.88 8.01 -6.59
CA LEU A 179 11.75 7.79 -7.48
C LEU A 179 11.70 8.86 -8.58
N VAL A 180 11.73 10.14 -8.20
CA VAL A 180 11.65 11.24 -9.18
C VAL A 180 12.90 11.33 -10.05
N ARG A 181 14.09 11.08 -9.49
CA ARG A 181 15.36 11.05 -10.23
C ARG A 181 15.37 9.91 -11.26
N ILE A 182 15.13 8.67 -10.84
CA ILE A 182 15.18 7.48 -11.70
C ILE A 182 14.14 7.55 -12.81
N ALA A 183 12.96 8.09 -12.52
CA ALA A 183 11.90 8.25 -13.52
C ALA A 183 12.05 9.51 -14.39
N GLY A 184 13.00 10.41 -14.11
CA GLY A 184 13.17 11.67 -14.84
C GLY A 184 11.92 12.53 -14.75
N ILE A 185 11.42 12.79 -13.53
CA ILE A 185 10.22 13.59 -13.26
C ILE A 185 10.64 14.98 -12.78
N ASP A 186 10.09 16.02 -13.41
CA ASP A 186 10.27 17.40 -12.97
C ASP A 186 9.40 17.68 -11.74
N VAL A 187 9.97 18.35 -10.72
CA VAL A 187 9.23 18.74 -9.51
C VAL A 187 9.30 20.26 -9.30
N LYS A 188 8.15 20.88 -9.10
CA LYS A 188 8.01 22.29 -8.71
C LYS A 188 7.49 22.36 -7.27
N TYR A 189 8.37 22.66 -6.34
CA TYR A 189 8.04 22.86 -4.94
C TYR A 189 7.45 24.23 -4.66
N GLY A 190 6.70 24.38 -3.55
CA GLY A 190 6.01 25.62 -3.19
C GLY A 190 4.90 26.01 -4.17
N ALA A 191 4.46 25.08 -5.00
CA ALA A 191 3.52 25.30 -6.10
C ALA A 191 2.11 24.83 -5.72
N LYS A 192 1.38 25.66 -4.95
CA LYS A 192 0.02 25.35 -4.51
C LYS A 192 -1.01 25.74 -5.56
N LEU A 193 -1.69 24.75 -6.15
CA LEU A 193 -2.73 24.98 -7.14
C LEU A 193 -3.93 25.68 -6.50
N GLY A 194 -4.38 26.77 -7.15
CA GLY A 194 -5.48 27.60 -6.68
C GLY A 194 -5.02 28.80 -5.85
N GLU A 195 -3.71 28.97 -5.63
CA GLU A 195 -3.11 30.17 -5.03
C GLU A 195 -2.22 30.90 -6.04
N GLY A 196 -2.17 32.21 -5.95
CA GLY A 196 -1.39 33.04 -6.86
C GLY A 196 -1.81 32.88 -8.32
N LYS A 197 -0.81 32.63 -9.20
CA LYS A 197 -1.02 32.51 -10.65
C LYS A 197 -1.22 31.05 -11.12
N LEU A 198 -1.07 30.05 -10.26
CA LEU A 198 -1.19 28.63 -10.63
C LEU A 198 -2.65 28.18 -10.58
N THR A 199 -3.27 28.07 -11.76
CA THR A 199 -4.65 27.60 -11.93
C THR A 199 -4.70 26.45 -12.95
N ILE A 200 -5.81 25.68 -12.98
CA ILE A 200 -6.03 24.63 -13.98
C ILE A 200 -5.99 25.20 -15.41
N GLU A 201 -6.59 26.38 -15.61
CA GLU A 201 -6.60 27.05 -16.90
C GLU A 201 -5.19 27.48 -17.34
N LYS A 202 -4.39 28.04 -16.41
CA LYS A 202 -3.00 28.37 -16.70
C LYS A 202 -2.19 27.15 -17.10
N LEU A 203 -2.34 26.03 -16.42
CA LEU A 203 -1.66 24.78 -16.80
C LEU A 203 -2.01 24.38 -18.24
N ARG A 204 -3.29 24.48 -18.61
CA ARG A 204 -3.73 24.21 -19.99
C ARG A 204 -3.07 25.17 -21.00
N ASN A 205 -3.02 26.45 -20.67
CA ASN A 205 -2.41 27.48 -21.52
C ASN A 205 -0.88 27.33 -21.62
N ASP A 206 -0.23 26.81 -20.57
CA ASP A 206 1.19 26.46 -20.54
C ASP A 206 1.51 25.15 -21.31
N GLY A 207 0.53 24.54 -21.96
CA GLY A 207 0.70 23.38 -22.83
C GLY A 207 0.59 22.02 -22.15
N TYR A 208 0.13 21.93 -20.90
CA TYR A 208 -0.20 20.66 -20.27
C TYR A 208 -1.49 20.10 -20.87
N ARG A 209 -1.40 18.90 -21.45
CA ARG A 209 -2.52 18.27 -22.18
C ARG A 209 -3.44 17.48 -21.26
N ALA A 210 -2.97 17.10 -20.08
CA ALA A 210 -3.76 16.48 -19.01
C ALA A 210 -3.27 16.96 -17.64
N VAL A 211 -4.19 17.00 -16.67
CA VAL A 211 -3.94 17.38 -15.28
C VAL A 211 -4.48 16.30 -14.36
N PHE A 212 -3.65 15.75 -13.48
CA PHE A 212 -4.07 14.84 -12.41
C PHE A 212 -4.08 15.55 -11.07
N LEU A 213 -5.24 15.64 -10.44
CA LEU A 213 -5.42 16.24 -9.11
C LEU A 213 -5.33 15.18 -8.03
N ALA A 214 -4.21 15.14 -7.31
CA ALA A 214 -3.90 14.26 -6.19
C ALA A 214 -3.54 15.06 -4.93
N LYS A 215 -4.30 16.15 -4.66
CA LYS A 215 -4.05 17.13 -3.58
C LYS A 215 -4.20 16.56 -2.17
N GLY A 216 -4.72 15.34 -2.02
CA GLY A 216 -4.99 14.73 -0.71
C GLY A 216 -6.08 15.44 0.09
N THR A 217 -6.02 15.28 1.41
CA THR A 217 -6.98 15.81 2.39
C THR A 217 -6.27 16.68 3.42
N PRO A 218 -5.93 17.93 3.07
CA PRO A 218 -5.07 18.78 3.90
C PRO A 218 -5.77 19.34 5.15
N TYR A 219 -7.10 19.25 5.24
CA TYR A 219 -7.84 19.84 6.36
C TYR A 219 -8.37 18.78 7.31
N PRO A 220 -8.33 19.01 8.64
CA PRO A 220 -8.95 18.12 9.61
C PRO A 220 -10.47 18.17 9.46
N ARG A 221 -11.13 17.06 9.78
CA ARG A 221 -12.58 17.01 9.94
C ARG A 221 -12.93 17.57 11.32
N VAL A 222 -13.95 18.43 11.38
CA VAL A 222 -14.49 18.90 12.66
C VAL A 222 -15.19 17.77 13.42
N LEU A 223 -15.12 17.82 14.75
CA LEU A 223 -15.82 16.88 15.62
C LEU A 223 -17.32 17.21 15.61
N THR A 224 -18.14 16.18 15.41
CA THR A 224 -19.59 16.29 15.44
C THR A 224 -20.18 15.25 16.40
N PHE A 225 -21.32 15.58 17.01
CA PHE A 225 -22.13 14.69 17.81
C PHE A 225 -23.57 14.79 17.34
N ASP A 226 -24.21 13.67 17.04
CA ASP A 226 -25.57 13.58 16.49
C ASP A 226 -25.85 14.53 15.29
N GLY A 227 -24.82 14.69 14.44
CA GLY A 227 -24.86 15.54 13.24
C GLY A 227 -24.53 17.03 13.48
N GLU A 228 -24.46 17.49 14.72
CA GLU A 228 -24.14 18.87 15.08
C GLU A 228 -22.66 19.02 15.43
N VAL A 229 -22.08 20.21 15.13
CA VAL A 229 -20.70 20.53 15.47
C VAL A 229 -20.56 20.69 16.99
N VAL A 230 -19.66 19.94 17.59
CA VAL A 230 -19.37 20.08 19.02
C VAL A 230 -18.65 21.41 19.24
N GLU A 231 -19.21 22.29 20.10
CA GLU A 231 -18.62 23.57 20.44
C GLU A 231 -17.34 23.41 21.27
N GLY A 232 -16.45 24.44 21.26
CA GLY A 232 -15.23 24.48 22.06
C GLY A 232 -14.00 23.89 21.36
N GLN A 233 -14.06 23.57 20.06
CA GLN A 233 -12.91 23.10 19.29
C GLN A 233 -11.86 24.19 19.05
N ASP A 234 -12.18 25.44 19.31
CA ASP A 234 -11.32 26.63 19.25
C ASP A 234 -10.69 27.02 20.60
N LEU A 235 -11.01 26.31 21.68
CA LEU A 235 -10.44 26.57 23.00
C LEU A 235 -8.92 26.36 23.00
N SER A 236 -8.21 27.17 23.78
CA SER A 236 -6.80 26.95 24.04
C SER A 236 -6.59 25.58 24.70
N GLY A 237 -5.68 24.78 24.17
CA GLY A 237 -5.46 23.38 24.58
C GLY A 237 -6.23 22.36 23.73
N VAL A 238 -6.99 22.80 22.73
CA VAL A 238 -7.58 21.91 21.70
C VAL A 238 -6.73 22.00 20.44
N MET A 239 -6.41 20.85 19.84
CA MET A 239 -5.67 20.75 18.57
C MET A 239 -6.13 19.55 17.76
N TYR A 240 -5.76 19.52 16.48
CA TYR A 240 -6.01 18.38 15.62
C TYR A 240 -4.77 17.49 15.51
N GLY A 241 -4.98 16.18 15.45
CA GLY A 241 -3.88 15.21 15.36
C GLY A 241 -3.02 15.39 14.11
N HIS A 242 -3.62 15.75 12.97
CA HIS A 242 -2.89 16.11 11.77
C HIS A 242 -1.88 17.24 12.03
N THR A 243 -2.29 18.29 12.73
CA THR A 243 -1.43 19.42 13.07
C THR A 243 -0.28 18.98 13.96
N LEU A 244 -0.56 18.19 15.01
CA LEU A 244 0.49 17.68 15.91
C LEU A 244 1.54 16.88 15.13
N LEU A 245 1.12 15.90 14.33
CA LEU A 245 2.05 15.06 13.56
C LEU A 245 2.84 15.88 12.53
N TYR A 246 2.20 16.88 11.91
CA TYR A 246 2.86 17.81 11.01
C TYR A 246 3.96 18.61 11.72
N GLU A 247 3.67 19.24 12.86
CA GLU A 247 4.62 20.05 13.64
C GLU A 247 5.79 19.19 14.16
N VAL A 248 5.50 17.96 14.62
CA VAL A 248 6.54 17.02 15.05
C VAL A 248 7.43 16.62 13.85
N SER A 249 6.85 16.33 12.69
CA SER A 249 7.61 15.93 11.51
C SER A 249 8.48 17.05 10.93
N HIS A 250 8.20 18.30 11.27
CA HIS A 250 9.00 19.47 10.91
C HIS A 250 9.99 19.90 12.00
N GLY A 251 9.99 19.21 13.14
CA GLY A 251 10.87 19.54 14.28
C GLY A 251 10.47 20.82 15.02
N ASN A 252 9.23 21.30 14.84
CA ASN A 252 8.73 22.52 15.49
C ASN A 252 8.31 22.29 16.95
N ILE A 253 8.17 21.02 17.37
CA ILE A 253 7.76 20.60 18.71
C ILE A 253 8.89 19.82 19.38
N GLY A 254 9.33 20.27 20.56
CA GLY A 254 10.36 19.62 21.37
C GLY A 254 9.84 18.43 22.17
N ARG A 255 10.76 17.61 22.71
CA ARG A 255 10.45 16.34 23.41
C ARG A 255 9.56 16.50 24.64
N ASP A 256 9.66 17.62 25.37
CA ASP A 256 8.96 17.85 26.64
C ASP A 256 7.70 18.72 26.47
N TYR A 257 7.19 18.80 25.25
CA TYR A 257 6.07 19.68 24.90
C TYR A 257 4.80 19.41 25.72
N PHE A 258 4.58 18.14 26.06
CA PHE A 258 3.44 17.70 26.86
C PHE A 258 3.83 17.22 28.26
N GLU A 259 5.04 17.53 28.74
CA GLU A 259 5.47 17.11 30.07
C GLU A 259 4.48 17.56 31.17
N GLY A 260 4.08 16.61 32.02
CA GLY A 260 3.14 16.84 33.11
C GLY A 260 1.69 17.11 32.69
N LYS A 261 1.33 17.02 31.39
CA LYS A 261 -0.03 17.25 30.92
C LYS A 261 -0.80 15.95 30.77
N ARG A 262 -2.09 15.98 31.08
CA ARG A 262 -3.07 14.93 30.78
C ARG A 262 -3.68 15.21 29.41
N LEU A 263 -3.53 14.27 28.49
CA LEU A 263 -4.01 14.42 27.13
C LEU A 263 -5.16 13.45 26.83
N ILE A 264 -6.15 13.95 26.11
CA ILE A 264 -7.25 13.13 25.60
C ILE A 264 -7.15 13.15 24.08
N VAL A 265 -7.06 11.96 23.46
CA VAL A 265 -7.04 11.78 22.00
C VAL A 265 -8.37 11.15 21.57
N ILE A 266 -9.11 11.82 20.66
CA ILE A 266 -10.41 11.32 20.17
C ILE A 266 -10.21 10.59 18.85
N GLY A 267 -10.61 9.33 18.79
CA GLY A 267 -10.65 8.49 17.58
C GLY A 267 -10.12 7.07 17.82
N GLY A 268 -10.55 6.12 16.98
CA GLY A 268 -10.19 4.70 17.08
C GLY A 268 -9.37 4.17 15.90
N GLY A 269 -8.99 5.01 14.92
CA GLY A 269 -8.17 4.61 13.77
C GLY A 269 -6.67 4.70 14.02
N ASN A 270 -5.84 4.13 13.12
CA ASN A 270 -4.37 4.13 13.22
C ASN A 270 -3.78 5.53 13.47
N VAL A 271 -4.37 6.58 12.91
CA VAL A 271 -3.92 7.97 13.14
C VAL A 271 -4.06 8.38 14.61
N ALA A 272 -5.12 7.94 15.30
CA ALA A 272 -5.31 8.22 16.72
C ALA A 272 -4.20 7.57 17.56
N PHE A 273 -3.81 6.35 17.21
CA PHE A 273 -2.71 5.64 17.87
C PHE A 273 -1.35 6.27 17.57
N ASP A 274 -1.10 6.66 16.32
CA ASP A 274 0.11 7.42 15.96
C ASP A 274 0.21 8.73 16.75
N VAL A 275 -0.90 9.47 16.87
CA VAL A 275 -0.99 10.71 17.65
C VAL A 275 -0.77 10.44 19.14
N ALA A 276 -1.46 9.47 19.71
CA ALA A 276 -1.36 9.15 21.15
C ALA A 276 0.05 8.69 21.54
N ARG A 277 0.63 7.78 20.76
CA ARG A 277 2.00 7.29 20.97
C ARG A 277 3.06 8.38 20.75
N THR A 278 2.81 9.29 19.81
CA THR A 278 3.63 10.51 19.62
C THR A 278 3.52 11.43 20.83
N ALA A 279 2.31 11.73 21.29
CA ALA A 279 2.08 12.58 22.45
C ALA A 279 2.68 11.99 23.74
N ARG A 280 2.66 10.66 23.87
CA ARG A 280 3.33 9.94 24.98
C ARG A 280 4.84 10.16 24.97
N ARG A 281 5.48 10.11 23.78
CA ARG A 281 6.92 10.39 23.59
C ARG A 281 7.29 11.85 23.84
N LEU A 282 6.32 12.74 23.76
CA LEU A 282 6.46 14.16 24.10
C LEU A 282 6.18 14.48 25.57
N GLY A 283 6.13 13.44 26.44
CA GLY A 283 6.00 13.57 27.89
C GLY A 283 4.58 13.53 28.45
N GLY A 284 3.56 13.34 27.62
CA GLY A 284 2.16 13.38 28.03
C GLY A 284 1.65 12.10 28.73
N ASP A 285 0.69 12.26 29.66
CA ASP A 285 -0.17 11.17 30.14
C ASP A 285 -1.39 11.08 29.25
N VAL A 286 -1.52 10.00 28.44
CA VAL A 286 -2.43 9.95 27.31
C VAL A 286 -3.57 8.97 27.53
N THR A 287 -4.80 9.42 27.24
CA THR A 287 -6.01 8.59 27.16
C THR A 287 -6.61 8.72 25.76
N ILE A 288 -6.83 7.59 25.07
CA ILE A 288 -7.59 7.54 23.83
C ILE A 288 -9.07 7.34 24.17
N VAL A 289 -9.96 8.08 23.51
CA VAL A 289 -11.42 7.88 23.55
C VAL A 289 -11.86 7.43 22.16
N ALA A 290 -12.25 6.17 22.07
CA ALA A 290 -12.71 5.55 20.82
C ALA A 290 -14.23 5.41 20.83
N LEU A 291 -14.84 5.79 19.71
CA LEU A 291 -16.27 5.59 19.48
C LEU A 291 -16.61 4.09 19.39
N GLU A 292 -15.66 3.34 18.86
CA GLU A 292 -15.77 1.93 18.54
C GLU A 292 -15.60 1.03 19.78
N ALA A 293 -16.05 -0.21 19.65
CA ALA A 293 -15.91 -1.24 20.67
C ALA A 293 -14.51 -1.86 20.68
N GLU A 294 -14.12 -2.42 21.84
CA GLU A 294 -12.85 -3.15 22.00
C GLU A 294 -12.78 -4.40 21.14
N ASP A 295 -13.91 -5.14 21.03
CA ASP A 295 -13.98 -6.37 20.25
C ASP A 295 -13.89 -6.10 18.75
N LYS A 296 -12.71 -6.31 18.19
CA LYS A 296 -12.43 -6.14 16.75
C LYS A 296 -13.22 -7.09 15.85
N SER A 297 -13.77 -8.18 16.37
CA SER A 297 -14.62 -9.09 15.60
C SER A 297 -16.04 -8.56 15.41
N SER A 298 -16.43 -7.61 16.24
CA SER A 298 -17.69 -6.89 16.13
C SER A 298 -17.75 -6.01 14.89
N ARG A 299 -18.96 -5.77 14.36
CA ARG A 299 -19.20 -4.76 13.31
C ARG A 299 -18.72 -3.36 13.73
N ASP A 300 -18.84 -3.05 15.01
CA ASP A 300 -18.48 -1.77 15.61
C ASP A 300 -17.07 -1.79 16.24
N GLY A 301 -16.28 -2.82 15.94
CA GLY A 301 -14.94 -2.99 16.50
C GLY A 301 -13.95 -1.92 16.05
N ILE A 302 -13.01 -1.62 16.92
CA ILE A 302 -11.98 -0.59 16.68
C ILE A 302 -11.18 -0.89 15.41
N PRO A 303 -11.04 0.08 14.47
CA PRO A 303 -10.42 -0.16 13.17
C PRO A 303 -8.89 -0.13 13.19
N ALA A 304 -8.25 0.33 14.26
CA ALA A 304 -6.80 0.35 14.36
C ALA A 304 -6.19 -1.07 14.29
N ASP A 305 -4.98 -1.18 13.77
CA ASP A 305 -4.25 -2.44 13.69
C ASP A 305 -3.92 -2.98 15.09
N GLU A 306 -3.90 -4.31 15.25
CA GLU A 306 -3.62 -4.97 16.53
C GLU A 306 -2.24 -4.59 17.09
N GLU A 307 -1.25 -4.43 16.20
CA GLU A 307 0.10 -4.00 16.57
C GLU A 307 0.12 -2.59 17.17
N GLU A 308 -0.72 -1.67 16.67
CA GLU A 308 -0.82 -0.30 17.18
C GLU A 308 -1.52 -0.25 18.54
N ILE A 309 -2.59 -1.04 18.71
CA ILE A 309 -3.32 -1.15 19.99
C ILE A 309 -2.39 -1.74 21.05
N ALA A 310 -1.74 -2.86 20.75
CA ALA A 310 -0.81 -3.52 21.67
C ALA A 310 0.36 -2.60 22.03
N GLY A 311 0.95 -1.92 21.04
CA GLY A 311 2.02 -0.96 21.26
C GLY A 311 1.61 0.23 22.16
N ALA A 312 0.37 0.71 22.03
CA ALA A 312 -0.16 1.77 22.89
C ALA A 312 -0.32 1.30 24.36
N TRP A 313 -0.85 0.10 24.57
CA TRP A 313 -0.95 -0.48 25.92
C TRP A 313 0.41 -0.69 26.58
N GLU A 314 1.37 -1.25 25.83
CA GLU A 314 2.74 -1.44 26.33
C GLU A 314 3.43 -0.11 26.69
N GLU A 315 3.06 0.99 26.03
CA GLU A 315 3.57 2.34 26.31
C GLU A 315 2.77 3.07 27.39
N GLY A 316 1.81 2.39 28.04
CA GLY A 316 1.04 2.92 29.17
C GLY A 316 -0.09 3.87 28.78
N ILE A 317 -0.55 3.82 27.53
CA ILE A 317 -1.68 4.63 27.05
C ILE A 317 -3.00 3.92 27.44
N ARG A 318 -3.92 4.66 28.06
CA ARG A 318 -5.26 4.18 28.39
C ARG A 318 -6.18 4.30 27.19
N ILE A 319 -7.07 3.33 27.00
CA ILE A 319 -8.09 3.37 25.94
C ILE A 319 -9.47 3.23 26.58
N VAL A 320 -10.34 4.17 26.27
CA VAL A 320 -11.75 4.18 26.68
C VAL A 320 -12.59 3.90 25.43
N TYR A 321 -13.20 2.74 25.38
CA TYR A 321 -13.97 2.26 24.25
C TYR A 321 -15.46 2.63 24.35
N SER A 322 -16.14 2.60 23.21
CA SER A 322 -17.59 2.80 23.07
C SER A 322 -18.06 4.11 23.70
N ARG A 323 -17.35 5.21 23.43
CA ARG A 323 -17.70 6.55 23.93
C ARG A 323 -17.65 7.59 22.80
N GLY A 324 -18.76 8.34 22.67
CA GLY A 324 -18.81 9.54 21.85
C GLY A 324 -18.35 10.76 22.64
N VAL A 325 -18.20 11.89 21.99
CA VAL A 325 -17.94 13.18 22.67
C VAL A 325 -19.08 14.12 22.35
N GLU A 326 -19.92 14.34 23.36
CA GLU A 326 -21.07 15.23 23.24
C GLU A 326 -20.69 16.69 23.47
N ARG A 327 -19.75 16.93 24.39
CA ARG A 327 -19.40 18.29 24.80
C ARG A 327 -17.94 18.40 25.19
N ILE A 328 -17.32 19.49 24.74
CA ILE A 328 -15.99 19.94 25.19
C ILE A 328 -16.20 20.95 26.33
N ILE A 329 -15.58 20.71 27.47
CA ILE A 329 -15.70 21.53 28.68
C ILE A 329 -14.53 22.51 28.71
N GLY A 330 -14.85 23.79 28.73
CA GLY A 330 -13.86 24.88 28.83
C GLY A 330 -14.06 25.75 30.07
N GLU A 331 -12.97 26.31 30.57
CA GLU A 331 -12.97 27.30 31.66
C GLU A 331 -12.00 28.42 31.30
N HIS A 332 -12.46 29.66 31.36
CA HIS A 332 -11.65 30.86 31.03
C HIS A 332 -10.94 30.77 29.66
N GLY A 333 -11.65 30.22 28.64
CA GLY A 333 -11.14 30.06 27.27
C GLY A 333 -10.13 28.91 27.10
N ARG A 334 -9.98 28.03 28.10
CA ARG A 334 -9.07 26.87 28.07
C ARG A 334 -9.83 25.56 28.21
N PHE A 335 -9.36 24.54 27.55
CA PHE A 335 -9.86 23.17 27.67
C PHE A 335 -9.63 22.62 29.08
N ARG A 336 -10.63 21.89 29.62
CA ARG A 336 -10.60 21.24 30.92
C ARG A 336 -11.02 19.78 30.90
N GLY A 337 -11.82 19.39 29.92
CA GLY A 337 -12.31 18.02 29.84
C GLY A 337 -13.37 17.83 28.78
N ILE A 338 -13.93 16.64 28.73
CA ILE A 338 -14.99 16.24 27.81
C ILE A 338 -16.09 15.47 28.54
N SER A 339 -17.31 15.52 28.00
CA SER A 339 -18.45 14.69 28.38
C SER A 339 -18.66 13.62 27.31
N CYS A 340 -18.68 12.35 27.73
CA CYS A 340 -18.66 11.19 26.84
C CYS A 340 -19.82 10.23 27.11
N PRO A 341 -20.96 10.36 26.42
CA PRO A 341 -22.02 9.38 26.46
C PRO A 341 -21.57 8.05 25.83
N LYS A 342 -22.20 6.96 26.25
CA LYS A 342 -21.96 5.63 25.71
C LYS A 342 -22.41 5.52 24.25
N CYS A 343 -21.53 5.07 23.40
CA CYS A 343 -21.87 4.66 22.04
C CYS A 343 -22.43 3.23 22.07
N THR A 344 -23.65 3.05 21.63
CA THR A 344 -24.34 1.76 21.65
C THR A 344 -24.21 1.02 20.32
N SER A 345 -23.95 1.75 19.23
CA SER A 345 -23.67 1.23 17.88
C SER A 345 -22.98 2.31 17.06
N VAL A 346 -22.04 1.92 16.21
CA VAL A 346 -21.28 2.84 15.32
C VAL A 346 -21.86 2.82 13.91
N PHE A 347 -22.24 1.64 13.45
CA PHE A 347 -22.71 1.41 12.07
C PHE A 347 -24.09 0.78 12.05
N ASP A 348 -24.93 1.22 11.12
CA ASP A 348 -26.17 0.56 10.72
C ASP A 348 -26.11 0.08 9.26
N ASP A 349 -27.23 -0.32 8.69
CA ASP A 349 -27.30 -0.86 7.33
C ASP A 349 -27.02 0.21 6.25
N GLU A 350 -27.12 1.48 6.58
CA GLU A 350 -26.83 2.61 5.70
C GLU A 350 -25.35 3.09 5.83
N GLY A 351 -24.63 2.61 6.83
CA GLY A 351 -23.21 2.93 7.05
C GLY A 351 -22.89 3.51 8.42
N PHE A 352 -22.02 4.53 8.47
CA PHE A 352 -21.64 5.21 9.71
C PHE A 352 -22.79 6.06 10.24
N ASN A 353 -23.40 5.61 11.32
CA ASN A 353 -24.55 6.26 11.97
C ASN A 353 -24.55 5.96 13.49
N PRO A 354 -23.64 6.59 14.26
CA PRO A 354 -23.48 6.27 15.67
C PRO A 354 -24.71 6.59 16.50
N LYS A 355 -25.04 5.70 17.44
CA LYS A 355 -26.15 5.86 18.39
C LYS A 355 -25.61 5.93 19.81
N PHE A 356 -26.23 6.78 20.63
CA PHE A 356 -25.74 7.09 21.96
C PHE A 356 -26.81 6.86 23.04
N ASP A 357 -26.34 6.42 24.21
CA ASP A 357 -27.08 6.44 25.47
C ASP A 357 -26.55 7.60 26.34
N CYS A 358 -27.25 8.71 26.31
CA CYS A 358 -26.88 9.90 27.07
C CYS A 358 -27.14 9.76 28.58
N THR A 359 -27.76 8.67 29.05
CA THR A 359 -27.95 8.40 30.49
C THR A 359 -26.68 7.74 31.09
N ASP A 360 -25.87 7.04 30.26
CA ASP A 360 -24.57 6.51 30.64
C ASP A 360 -23.49 7.43 30.10
N CYS A 361 -23.14 8.46 30.86
CA CYS A 361 -22.16 9.47 30.48
C CYS A 361 -20.99 9.53 31.46
N VAL A 362 -19.76 9.59 30.93
CA VAL A 362 -18.51 9.71 31.68
C VAL A 362 -17.88 11.06 31.37
N SER A 363 -17.39 11.75 32.40
CA SER A 363 -16.57 12.96 32.25
C SER A 363 -15.11 12.62 32.39
N LEU A 364 -14.28 13.10 31.46
CA LEU A 364 -12.83 12.96 31.48
C LEU A 364 -12.19 14.34 31.56
N GLU A 365 -11.32 14.55 32.55
CA GLU A 365 -10.54 15.77 32.70
C GLU A 365 -9.21 15.67 31.97
N GLY A 366 -8.76 16.78 31.40
CA GLY A 366 -7.49 16.87 30.71
C GLY A 366 -7.01 18.30 30.51
N ASP A 367 -5.76 18.43 30.15
CA ASP A 367 -5.10 19.72 29.90
C ASP A 367 -4.99 20.02 28.40
N THR A 368 -5.08 18.97 27.57
CA THR A 368 -5.05 19.07 26.11
C THR A 368 -5.98 18.05 25.47
N LEU A 369 -6.73 18.49 24.47
CA LEU A 369 -7.58 17.64 23.62
C LEU A 369 -6.99 17.55 22.22
N ILE A 370 -6.84 16.34 21.70
CA ILE A 370 -6.35 16.10 20.32
C ILE A 370 -7.42 15.36 19.52
N ILE A 371 -7.94 16.01 18.48
CA ILE A 371 -9.03 15.49 17.66
C ILE A 371 -8.47 14.76 16.46
N THR A 372 -8.85 13.48 16.26
CA THR A 372 -8.37 12.60 15.16
C THR A 372 -9.53 11.90 14.42
N VAL A 373 -10.62 12.59 14.18
CA VAL A 373 -11.86 12.05 13.58
C VAL A 373 -11.85 12.08 12.03
N GLY A 374 -10.68 12.14 11.44
CA GLY A 374 -10.47 12.11 9.99
C GLY A 374 -10.09 13.46 9.38
N GLN A 375 -10.05 13.47 8.04
CA GLN A 375 -9.60 14.60 7.23
C GLN A 375 -10.58 14.84 6.08
N VAL A 376 -10.49 16.00 5.44
CA VAL A 376 -11.33 16.37 4.30
C VAL A 376 -10.51 17.04 3.19
N PRO A 377 -10.90 16.87 1.92
CA PRO A 377 -10.29 17.57 0.80
C PRO A 377 -10.62 19.06 0.83
N ASP A 378 -9.88 19.83 0.04
CA ASP A 378 -10.14 21.26 -0.18
C ASP A 378 -11.43 21.48 -0.98
N LYS A 379 -12.58 21.43 -0.28
CA LYS A 379 -13.88 21.57 -0.90
C LYS A 379 -14.08 22.93 -1.57
N ALA A 380 -13.53 24.01 -0.99
CA ALA A 380 -13.64 25.35 -1.56
C ALA A 380 -12.95 25.44 -2.93
N PHE A 381 -11.76 24.85 -3.07
CA PHE A 381 -11.07 24.71 -4.34
C PHE A 381 -11.90 23.87 -5.33
N LEU A 382 -12.36 22.69 -4.92
CA LEU A 382 -13.14 21.79 -5.79
C LEU A 382 -14.44 22.44 -6.29
N GLN A 383 -15.11 23.21 -5.44
CA GLN A 383 -16.31 23.96 -5.79
C GLN A 383 -16.02 25.03 -6.82
N ARG A 384 -14.99 25.85 -6.59
CA ARG A 384 -14.56 26.91 -7.50
C ARG A 384 -14.18 26.37 -8.87
N GLU A 385 -13.55 25.19 -8.93
CA GLU A 385 -13.19 24.52 -10.17
C GLU A 385 -14.35 23.71 -10.78
N GLU A 386 -15.55 23.81 -10.25
CA GLU A 386 -16.75 23.13 -10.72
C GLU A 386 -16.64 21.60 -10.75
N LEU A 387 -15.84 21.04 -9.84
CA LEU A 387 -15.61 19.60 -9.73
C LEU A 387 -16.58 18.91 -8.73
N LEU A 388 -17.46 19.69 -8.08
CA LEU A 388 -18.50 19.18 -7.17
C LEU A 388 -19.89 19.42 -7.76
N ASP A 389 -20.83 18.50 -7.46
CA ASP A 389 -22.25 18.70 -7.69
C ASP A 389 -22.90 19.54 -6.57
N GLU A 390 -24.21 19.81 -6.69
CA GLU A 390 -24.98 20.58 -5.71
C GLU A 390 -25.01 19.95 -4.31
N LYS A 391 -24.76 18.64 -4.22
CA LYS A 391 -24.68 17.88 -2.96
C LYS A 391 -23.24 17.78 -2.43
N GLY A 392 -22.27 18.46 -3.06
CA GLY A 392 -20.87 18.45 -2.68
C GLY A 392 -20.13 17.15 -3.00
N ARG A 393 -20.63 16.34 -3.95
CA ARG A 393 -19.99 15.11 -4.41
C ARG A 393 -19.15 15.38 -5.66
N LEU A 394 -18.01 14.70 -5.78
CA LEU A 394 -17.12 14.81 -6.96
C LEU A 394 -17.84 14.34 -8.24
N ILE A 395 -17.78 15.19 -9.27
CA ILE A 395 -18.30 14.91 -10.62
C ILE A 395 -17.18 14.24 -11.45
N VAL A 396 -16.85 13.01 -11.09
CA VAL A 396 -15.74 12.22 -11.66
C VAL A 396 -16.25 10.83 -12.01
N ASP A 397 -15.86 10.33 -13.16
CA ASP A 397 -16.10 8.94 -13.52
C ASP A 397 -15.31 8.01 -12.58
N PRO A 398 -15.95 7.13 -11.81
CA PRO A 398 -15.28 6.34 -10.79
C PRO A 398 -14.32 5.28 -11.35
N PHE A 399 -14.45 4.92 -12.62
CA PHE A 399 -13.62 3.93 -13.29
C PHE A 399 -12.40 4.54 -13.95
N THR A 400 -12.56 5.68 -14.62
CA THR A 400 -11.47 6.36 -15.35
C THR A 400 -10.82 7.49 -14.57
N LEU A 401 -11.44 7.94 -13.49
CA LEU A 401 -11.06 9.11 -12.69
C LEU A 401 -11.10 10.44 -13.46
N GLN A 402 -11.68 10.45 -14.66
CA GLN A 402 -11.84 11.65 -15.48
C GLN A 402 -12.97 12.53 -14.96
N SER A 403 -12.73 13.83 -14.88
CA SER A 403 -13.79 14.80 -14.61
C SER A 403 -14.82 14.81 -15.75
N LEU A 404 -16.11 14.70 -15.41
CA LEU A 404 -17.20 14.75 -16.38
C LEU A 404 -17.47 16.18 -16.91
N ARG A 405 -16.87 17.20 -16.29
CA ARG A 405 -16.97 18.60 -16.74
C ARG A 405 -15.73 19.10 -17.47
N LYS A 406 -14.55 18.71 -17.01
CA LYS A 406 -13.25 19.14 -17.57
C LYS A 406 -12.49 17.92 -18.08
N GLY A 407 -12.77 17.45 -19.29
CA GLY A 407 -12.30 16.18 -19.83
C GLY A 407 -10.78 15.93 -19.84
N PHE A 408 -9.95 16.99 -19.68
CA PHE A 408 -8.50 16.88 -19.53
C PHE A 408 -8.03 16.82 -18.07
N VAL A 409 -8.96 16.89 -17.10
CA VAL A 409 -8.69 16.82 -15.65
C VAL A 409 -9.10 15.45 -15.12
N PHE A 410 -8.23 14.86 -14.34
CA PHE A 410 -8.42 13.60 -13.63
C PHE A 410 -8.28 13.84 -12.13
N VAL A 411 -9.05 13.16 -11.29
CA VAL A 411 -9.04 13.36 -9.83
C VAL A 411 -8.94 12.01 -9.13
N GLY A 412 -7.99 11.87 -8.22
CA GLY A 412 -7.80 10.61 -7.52
C GLY A 412 -7.06 10.75 -6.18
N GLY A 413 -6.76 9.61 -5.57
CA GLY A 413 -6.21 9.52 -4.23
C GLY A 413 -7.22 9.96 -3.17
N ASP A 414 -6.74 10.44 -2.04
CA ASP A 414 -7.59 10.81 -0.90
C ASP A 414 -8.55 11.97 -1.18
N VAL A 415 -8.36 12.73 -2.27
CA VAL A 415 -9.36 13.71 -2.73
C VAL A 415 -10.69 13.04 -3.01
N ARG A 416 -10.67 11.83 -3.53
CA ARG A 416 -11.85 11.05 -3.88
C ARG A 416 -12.30 10.15 -2.74
N ARG A 417 -11.38 9.43 -2.13
CA ARG A 417 -11.62 8.49 -1.05
C ARG A 417 -10.38 8.35 -0.18
N ILE A 418 -10.52 8.70 1.08
CA ILE A 418 -9.46 8.49 2.08
C ILE A 418 -9.22 6.99 2.26
N GLY A 419 -7.95 6.61 2.25
CA GLY A 419 -7.56 5.21 2.36
C GLY A 419 -6.10 5.02 2.73
N PHE A 420 -5.61 3.81 2.51
CA PHE A 420 -4.19 3.48 2.71
C PHE A 420 -3.33 4.06 1.57
N MET A 421 -2.05 4.27 1.85
CA MET A 421 -1.06 4.71 0.85
C MET A 421 -1.18 3.94 -0.48
N VAL A 422 -1.27 2.61 -0.41
CA VAL A 422 -1.33 1.75 -1.60
C VAL A 422 -2.65 1.87 -2.38
N GLU A 423 -3.73 2.33 -1.75
CA GLU A 423 -4.99 2.64 -2.44
C GLU A 423 -4.86 3.95 -3.24
N ALA A 424 -4.23 4.96 -2.66
CA ALA A 424 -3.88 6.18 -3.38
C ALA A 424 -2.95 5.89 -4.57
N MET A 425 -1.96 5.00 -4.40
CA MET A 425 -1.09 4.53 -5.48
C MET A 425 -1.87 3.84 -6.59
N LYS A 426 -2.84 2.97 -6.26
CA LYS A 426 -3.73 2.35 -7.24
C LYS A 426 -4.47 3.38 -8.08
N GLU A 427 -5.04 4.40 -7.44
CA GLU A 427 -5.72 5.49 -8.17
C GLU A 427 -4.74 6.27 -9.06
N GLY A 428 -3.50 6.45 -8.64
CA GLY A 428 -2.43 7.00 -9.49
C GLY A 428 -2.18 6.16 -10.75
N LEU A 429 -2.15 4.83 -10.62
CA LEU A 429 -2.03 3.93 -11.78
C LEU A 429 -3.26 3.98 -12.70
N VAL A 430 -4.46 4.01 -12.13
CA VAL A 430 -5.72 4.15 -12.87
C VAL A 430 -5.73 5.47 -13.65
N ALA A 431 -5.32 6.57 -13.01
CA ALA A 431 -5.22 7.88 -13.64
C ALA A 431 -4.19 7.88 -14.78
N ALA A 432 -3.01 7.29 -14.56
CA ALA A 432 -1.97 7.20 -15.58
C ALA A 432 -2.44 6.44 -16.82
N GLU A 433 -3.13 5.31 -16.66
CA GLU A 433 -3.70 4.56 -17.78
C GLU A 433 -4.80 5.36 -18.50
N SER A 434 -5.67 6.04 -17.73
CA SER A 434 -6.74 6.86 -18.29
C SER A 434 -6.19 8.06 -19.07
N ILE A 435 -5.18 8.75 -18.53
CA ILE A 435 -4.50 9.87 -19.17
C ILE A 435 -3.82 9.44 -20.46
N GLU A 436 -3.10 8.31 -20.45
CA GLU A 436 -2.47 7.78 -21.67
C GLU A 436 -3.50 7.50 -22.75
N ARG A 437 -4.59 6.80 -22.42
CA ARG A 437 -5.65 6.49 -23.38
C ARG A 437 -6.34 7.74 -23.91
N TYR A 438 -6.62 8.70 -23.02
CA TYR A 438 -7.17 10.00 -23.39
C TYR A 438 -6.27 10.74 -24.39
N LEU A 439 -4.98 10.84 -24.12
CA LEU A 439 -4.02 11.54 -24.97
C LEU A 439 -3.83 10.83 -26.34
N ARG A 440 -3.98 9.51 -26.36
CA ARG A 440 -3.92 8.71 -27.58
C ARG A 440 -5.26 8.60 -28.32
N GLY A 441 -6.34 9.19 -27.82
CA GLY A 441 -7.67 9.09 -28.39
C GLY A 441 -8.27 7.68 -28.36
N LEU A 442 -7.85 6.83 -27.40
CA LEU A 442 -8.33 5.46 -27.22
C LEU A 442 -9.52 5.42 -26.27
N ASP A 443 -10.36 4.40 -26.38
CA ASP A 443 -11.40 4.14 -25.40
C ASP A 443 -10.79 3.89 -24.01
N MET A 444 -11.20 4.68 -23.03
CA MET A 444 -10.66 4.62 -21.68
C MET A 444 -11.14 3.42 -20.86
N ARG A 445 -12.12 2.65 -21.35
CA ARG A 445 -12.75 1.53 -20.64
C ARG A 445 -12.44 0.17 -21.26
N GLU A 446 -12.18 0.12 -22.55
CA GLU A 446 -11.97 -1.11 -23.28
C GLU A 446 -10.83 -1.96 -22.67
N GLY A 447 -11.10 -3.23 -22.40
CA GLY A 447 -10.13 -4.20 -21.89
C GLY A 447 -9.64 -3.96 -20.45
N ARG A 448 -10.19 -2.98 -19.70
CA ARG A 448 -9.74 -2.64 -18.33
C ARG A 448 -10.53 -3.34 -17.23
N LYS A 449 -11.73 -3.85 -17.51
CA LYS A 449 -12.52 -4.54 -16.50
C LYS A 449 -11.83 -5.83 -16.11
N ARG A 450 -11.31 -5.89 -14.90
CA ARG A 450 -10.66 -7.07 -14.32
C ARG A 450 -11.34 -7.40 -13.01
N ASP A 451 -12.33 -8.29 -13.09
CA ASP A 451 -12.93 -8.87 -11.88
C ASP A 451 -12.03 -10.03 -11.45
N TYR A 452 -11.32 -9.86 -10.35
CA TYR A 452 -10.49 -10.90 -9.76
C TYR A 452 -11.27 -11.62 -8.66
N GLU A 453 -11.34 -12.93 -8.73
CA GLU A 453 -11.89 -13.75 -7.67
C GLU A 453 -10.78 -14.37 -6.83
N GLY A 454 -10.88 -14.19 -5.50
CA GLY A 454 -9.88 -14.66 -4.55
C GLY A 454 -9.98 -16.16 -4.27
N TYR A 455 -8.84 -16.85 -4.27
CA TYR A 455 -8.75 -18.25 -3.94
C TYR A 455 -8.56 -18.45 -2.42
N GLY A 456 -9.63 -18.85 -1.73
CA GLY A 456 -9.54 -19.38 -0.39
C GLY A 456 -9.06 -20.84 -0.43
N ILE A 457 -7.87 -21.13 0.09
CA ILE A 457 -7.40 -22.50 0.30
C ILE A 457 -7.60 -22.84 1.77
N PRO A 458 -8.33 -23.93 2.10
CA PRO A 458 -8.38 -24.41 3.47
C PRO A 458 -7.01 -24.96 3.86
N VAL A 459 -6.24 -24.21 4.61
CA VAL A 459 -5.02 -24.70 5.24
C VAL A 459 -5.41 -25.64 6.38
N ARG A 460 -5.12 -26.91 6.25
CA ARG A 460 -5.50 -27.92 7.27
C ARG A 460 -4.53 -28.00 8.43
N LYS A 461 -3.23 -27.80 8.17
CA LYS A 461 -2.17 -27.79 9.18
C LYS A 461 -1.17 -26.70 8.88
N SER A 462 -0.67 -26.00 9.90
CA SER A 462 0.54 -25.19 9.82
C SER A 462 1.65 -25.93 10.55
N TYR A 463 2.76 -26.11 9.87
CA TYR A 463 3.92 -26.82 10.44
C TYR A 463 4.90 -25.87 11.16
N LYS A 464 4.81 -24.56 10.88
CA LYS A 464 5.63 -23.53 11.52
C LYS A 464 4.77 -22.32 11.85
N ARG A 465 5.03 -21.69 13.00
CA ARG A 465 4.50 -20.37 13.32
C ARG A 465 5.22 -19.32 12.48
N ASP A 466 4.58 -18.16 12.32
CA ASP A 466 5.22 -16.97 11.77
C ASP A 466 6.43 -16.55 12.60
N VAL A 467 7.30 -15.78 11.99
CA VAL A 467 8.45 -15.20 12.67
C VAL A 467 7.95 -14.17 13.69
N GLU A 468 8.42 -14.31 14.93
CA GLU A 468 8.13 -13.31 15.96
C GLU A 468 8.87 -12.00 15.62
N VAL A 469 8.12 -10.92 15.65
CA VAL A 469 8.68 -9.59 15.42
C VAL A 469 9.50 -9.18 16.63
N ALA A 470 10.80 -8.98 16.46
CA ALA A 470 11.65 -8.50 17.52
C ALA A 470 11.49 -6.98 17.69
N TRP A 471 11.02 -6.55 18.83
CA TRP A 471 10.80 -5.16 19.17
C TRP A 471 11.77 -4.72 20.27
N ILE A 472 12.13 -3.44 20.25
CA ILE A 472 12.83 -2.84 21.39
C ILE A 472 11.88 -2.87 22.60
N PRO A 473 12.34 -3.25 23.82
CA PRO A 473 11.50 -3.28 25.01
C PRO A 473 10.78 -1.94 25.27
N PRO A 474 9.53 -1.94 25.75
CA PRO A 474 8.69 -0.74 25.89
C PRO A 474 9.37 0.41 26.65
N GLU A 475 10.11 0.10 27.72
CA GLU A 475 10.83 1.06 28.54
C GLU A 475 11.94 1.81 27.79
N LYS A 476 12.39 1.27 26.64
CA LYS A 476 13.40 1.87 25.75
C LYS A 476 12.81 2.52 24.50
N ARG A 477 11.47 2.54 24.34
CA ARG A 477 10.81 3.09 23.15
C ARG A 477 10.47 4.58 23.22
N MET A 478 10.78 5.26 24.33
CA MET A 478 10.44 6.69 24.50
C MET A 478 11.33 7.62 23.64
N HIS A 479 11.46 7.29 22.35
CA HIS A 479 12.17 8.05 21.32
C HIS A 479 11.46 7.92 19.97
N PHE A 480 11.88 8.72 18.99
CA PHE A 480 11.32 8.71 17.64
C PHE A 480 12.11 7.83 16.65
N GLN A 481 13.08 7.08 17.11
CA GLN A 481 13.79 6.11 16.27
C GLN A 481 12.96 4.84 16.11
N LEU A 482 13.19 4.13 15.02
CA LEU A 482 12.56 2.86 14.73
C LEU A 482 12.74 1.87 15.89
N PHE A 483 11.65 1.24 16.33
CA PHE A 483 11.68 0.30 17.46
C PHE A 483 11.49 -1.17 17.01
N GLU A 484 10.97 -1.40 15.81
CA GLU A 484 10.87 -2.73 15.24
C GLU A 484 12.21 -3.15 14.61
N LYS A 485 12.73 -4.31 14.98
CA LYS A 485 13.91 -4.89 14.34
C LYS A 485 13.47 -5.60 13.05
N GLY A 486 14.22 -5.41 11.97
CA GLY A 486 14.03 -6.15 10.73
C GLY A 486 14.38 -7.63 10.87
N LEU A 487 14.10 -8.41 9.83
CA LEU A 487 14.47 -9.82 9.77
C LEU A 487 15.95 -9.98 9.39
N THR A 488 16.61 -10.95 9.99
CA THR A 488 17.88 -11.48 9.49
C THR A 488 17.65 -12.26 8.18
N LEU A 489 18.70 -12.51 7.41
CA LEU A 489 18.62 -13.34 6.19
C LEU A 489 18.01 -14.72 6.47
N LYS A 490 18.42 -15.36 7.57
CA LYS A 490 17.90 -16.66 7.97
C LYS A 490 16.39 -16.60 8.26
N GLU A 491 15.96 -15.62 9.04
CA GLU A 491 14.53 -15.43 9.38
C GLU A 491 13.71 -15.10 8.13
N ALA A 492 14.22 -14.24 7.25
CA ALA A 492 13.54 -13.89 6.00
C ALA A 492 13.35 -15.12 5.09
N ARG A 493 14.38 -15.97 4.95
CA ARG A 493 14.28 -17.22 4.19
C ARG A 493 13.26 -18.18 4.80
N GLU A 494 13.32 -18.39 6.13
CA GLU A 494 12.40 -19.31 6.83
C GLU A 494 10.95 -18.80 6.77
N GLU A 495 10.71 -17.51 6.93
CA GLU A 495 9.38 -16.93 6.79
C GLU A 495 8.86 -17.06 5.35
N ALA A 496 9.70 -16.78 4.37
CA ALA A 496 9.34 -16.90 2.96
C ALA A 496 9.04 -18.35 2.55
N LYS A 497 9.72 -19.35 3.12
CA LYS A 497 9.45 -20.79 2.90
C LYS A 497 8.07 -21.24 3.39
N ARG A 498 7.45 -20.51 4.32
CA ARG A 498 6.09 -20.79 4.77
C ARG A 498 5.05 -20.54 3.67
N CYS A 499 5.37 -19.72 2.67
CA CYS A 499 4.44 -19.35 1.61
C CYS A 499 4.10 -20.55 0.72
N ILE A 500 2.83 -20.97 0.71
CA ILE A 500 2.32 -22.09 -0.12
C ILE A 500 2.07 -21.69 -1.57
N THR A 501 2.47 -20.50 -1.98
CA THR A 501 2.33 -20.03 -3.37
C THR A 501 0.94 -20.26 -3.96
N CYS A 502 -0.10 -19.83 -3.24
CA CYS A 502 -1.48 -19.86 -3.73
C CYS A 502 -1.59 -19.29 -5.14
N GLY A 503 -2.32 -19.92 -6.04
CA GLY A 503 -2.45 -19.42 -7.42
C GLY A 503 -3.23 -20.35 -8.33
N PRO A 504 -3.20 -20.13 -9.64
CA PRO A 504 -4.01 -20.89 -10.61
C PRO A 504 -3.85 -22.41 -10.55
N CYS A 505 -2.67 -22.93 -10.22
CA CYS A 505 -2.45 -24.36 -10.00
C CYS A 505 -3.24 -24.91 -8.81
N VAL A 506 -3.59 -24.07 -7.85
CA VAL A 506 -4.39 -24.42 -6.68
C VAL A 506 -5.86 -24.56 -7.04
N SER A 507 -6.32 -23.97 -8.14
CA SER A 507 -7.71 -24.12 -8.59
C SER A 507 -8.05 -25.54 -8.98
N CYS A 508 -7.08 -26.28 -9.48
CA CYS A 508 -7.25 -27.71 -9.80
C CYS A 508 -7.48 -28.55 -8.55
N LYS A 509 -7.00 -28.12 -7.38
CA LYS A 509 -7.08 -28.79 -6.07
C LYS A 509 -6.58 -30.24 -6.01
N ALA A 510 -6.37 -30.90 -7.14
CA ALA A 510 -5.98 -32.30 -7.21
C ALA A 510 -4.65 -32.56 -6.49
N CYS A 511 -3.60 -31.76 -6.80
CA CYS A 511 -2.28 -31.91 -6.16
C CYS A 511 -2.31 -31.58 -4.67
N ILE A 512 -3.04 -30.49 -4.30
CA ILE A 512 -3.10 -30.04 -2.91
C ILE A 512 -3.96 -30.97 -2.05
N SER A 513 -5.05 -31.51 -2.63
CA SER A 513 -5.91 -32.46 -1.91
C SER A 513 -5.21 -33.77 -1.56
N ILE A 514 -4.17 -34.13 -2.31
CA ILE A 514 -3.32 -35.31 -2.06
C ILE A 514 -1.96 -34.98 -1.42
N GLY A 515 -1.75 -33.71 -1.02
CA GLY A 515 -0.58 -33.30 -0.26
C GLY A 515 0.66 -32.90 -1.09
N PHE A 516 0.54 -32.78 -2.42
CA PHE A 516 1.63 -32.27 -3.23
C PHE A 516 1.66 -30.73 -3.21
N GLU A 517 2.78 -30.17 -2.81
CA GLU A 517 3.04 -28.76 -2.99
C GLU A 517 3.41 -28.47 -4.47
N LYS A 518 3.05 -27.27 -4.92
CA LYS A 518 3.46 -26.78 -6.23
C LYS A 518 4.97 -26.69 -6.31
N SER A 519 5.57 -27.17 -7.42
CA SER A 519 6.98 -26.88 -7.70
C SER A 519 7.20 -25.35 -7.72
N LEU A 520 8.15 -24.90 -6.96
CA LEU A 520 8.49 -23.47 -6.81
C LEU A 520 9.53 -23.01 -7.82
N TYR A 521 10.01 -23.91 -8.67
CA TYR A 521 11.20 -23.69 -9.50
C TYR A 521 10.81 -23.24 -10.91
N ALA A 522 11.69 -22.47 -11.52
CA ALA A 522 11.54 -22.01 -12.88
C ALA A 522 11.77 -23.15 -13.89
N VAL A 523 11.47 -22.88 -15.12
CA VAL A 523 11.80 -23.78 -16.23
C VAL A 523 13.19 -23.45 -16.75
N GLU A 524 14.11 -24.38 -16.71
CA GLU A 524 15.40 -24.29 -17.38
C GLU A 524 15.31 -24.69 -18.86
N VAL A 525 16.28 -24.20 -19.62
CA VAL A 525 16.40 -24.48 -21.04
C VAL A 525 17.77 -25.11 -21.32
N ASP A 526 17.75 -26.32 -21.82
CA ASP A 526 18.92 -26.94 -22.38
C ASP A 526 19.21 -26.30 -23.75
N VAL A 527 20.24 -25.46 -23.77
CA VAL A 527 20.58 -24.64 -24.95
C VAL A 527 21.07 -25.48 -26.12
N GLU A 528 21.66 -26.65 -25.85
CA GLU A 528 22.15 -27.56 -26.89
C GLU A 528 20.99 -28.26 -27.63
N ARG A 529 19.88 -28.49 -26.94
CA ARG A 529 18.67 -29.08 -27.53
C ARG A 529 17.70 -28.05 -28.08
N CYS A 530 17.84 -26.79 -27.74
CA CYS A 530 16.92 -25.75 -28.14
C CYS A 530 17.05 -25.43 -29.62
N SER A 531 16.00 -25.71 -30.41
CA SER A 531 15.97 -25.40 -31.83
C SER A 531 15.50 -23.98 -32.18
N GLY A 532 15.24 -23.12 -31.20
CA GLY A 532 14.75 -21.74 -31.39
C GLY A 532 13.35 -21.65 -32.03
N CYS A 533 12.57 -22.71 -32.03
CA CYS A 533 11.29 -22.80 -32.77
C CYS A 533 10.17 -21.88 -32.23
N GLY A 534 10.30 -21.28 -31.03
CA GLY A 534 9.32 -20.34 -30.49
C GLY A 534 8.04 -20.93 -29.91
N ILE A 535 7.81 -22.27 -30.02
CA ILE A 535 6.58 -22.90 -29.51
C ILE A 535 6.37 -22.63 -28.01
N CYS A 536 7.43 -22.63 -27.25
CA CYS A 536 7.37 -22.34 -25.82
C CYS A 536 6.94 -20.90 -25.50
N VAL A 537 7.25 -19.94 -26.38
CA VAL A 537 6.81 -18.54 -26.24
C VAL A 537 5.29 -18.47 -26.44
N TYR A 538 4.81 -19.16 -27.49
CA TYR A 538 3.38 -19.22 -27.78
C TYR A 538 2.59 -19.96 -26.69
N ALA A 539 3.17 -21.03 -26.12
CA ALA A 539 2.54 -21.84 -25.06
C ALA A 539 2.56 -21.16 -23.68
N CYS A 540 3.33 -20.08 -23.50
CA CYS A 540 3.47 -19.43 -22.20
C CYS A 540 2.39 -18.40 -21.94
N ASN A 541 1.42 -18.71 -21.08
CA ASN A 541 0.36 -17.77 -20.68
C ASN A 541 0.84 -16.63 -19.77
N TYR A 542 2.11 -16.61 -19.39
CA TYR A 542 2.66 -15.65 -18.43
C TYR A 542 3.74 -14.75 -19.02
N ASP A 543 3.93 -14.80 -20.35
CA ASP A 543 4.99 -14.07 -21.07
C ASP A 543 6.38 -14.27 -20.45
N SER A 544 6.61 -15.44 -19.87
CA SER A 544 7.86 -15.80 -19.19
C SER A 544 8.88 -16.44 -20.14
N ALA A 545 8.43 -17.04 -21.24
CA ALA A 545 9.32 -17.59 -22.25
C ALA A 545 9.52 -16.57 -23.38
N HIS A 546 10.77 -16.34 -23.79
CA HIS A 546 11.10 -15.46 -24.90
C HIS A 546 12.28 -16.06 -25.69
N LEU A 547 12.46 -15.62 -26.91
CA LEU A 547 13.61 -15.96 -27.73
C LEU A 547 14.69 -14.89 -27.58
N MET A 548 15.95 -15.32 -27.59
CA MET A 548 17.11 -14.43 -27.62
C MET A 548 18.17 -15.01 -28.56
N GLU A 549 18.96 -14.15 -29.14
CA GLU A 549 20.10 -14.54 -29.94
C GLU A 549 21.35 -14.62 -29.05
N VAL A 550 22.03 -15.75 -29.09
CA VAL A 550 23.28 -15.99 -28.36
C VAL A 550 24.27 -16.62 -29.35
N GLU A 551 25.36 -15.94 -29.61
CA GLU A 551 26.44 -16.41 -30.53
C GLU A 551 25.91 -16.86 -31.91
N GLY A 552 24.95 -16.12 -32.46
CA GLY A 552 24.33 -16.40 -33.75
C GLY A 552 23.26 -17.49 -33.76
N ASN A 553 22.97 -18.10 -32.60
CA ASN A 553 21.89 -19.07 -32.45
C ASN A 553 20.69 -18.45 -31.72
N VAL A 554 19.49 -18.74 -32.21
CA VAL A 554 18.26 -18.35 -31.52
C VAL A 554 17.90 -19.43 -30.51
N ILE A 555 17.89 -19.04 -29.23
CA ILE A 555 17.53 -19.94 -28.12
C ILE A 555 16.38 -19.37 -27.32
N SER A 556 15.66 -20.22 -26.61
CA SER A 556 14.63 -19.79 -25.67
C SER A 556 15.25 -19.51 -24.30
N LYS A 557 14.75 -18.47 -23.64
CA LYS A 557 15.07 -18.13 -22.25
C LYS A 557 13.80 -18.05 -21.41
N THR A 558 13.94 -18.29 -20.11
CA THR A 558 12.84 -18.15 -19.14
C THR A 558 13.08 -16.93 -18.26
N ASP A 559 12.13 -16.00 -18.27
CA ASP A 559 12.07 -14.95 -17.26
C ASP A 559 11.61 -15.56 -15.93
N MET A 560 12.56 -15.69 -15.00
CA MET A 560 12.33 -16.31 -13.69
C MET A 560 11.29 -15.55 -12.85
N PHE A 561 11.18 -14.23 -13.04
CA PHE A 561 10.22 -13.39 -12.30
C PHE A 561 8.78 -13.54 -12.79
N LYS A 562 8.59 -13.88 -14.06
CA LYS A 562 7.27 -14.12 -14.65
C LYS A 562 6.85 -15.58 -14.59
N CYS A 563 7.79 -16.52 -14.55
CA CYS A 563 7.52 -17.95 -14.59
C CYS A 563 6.70 -18.42 -13.38
N LYS A 564 5.61 -19.11 -13.65
CA LYS A 564 4.75 -19.72 -12.61
C LYS A 564 4.97 -21.24 -12.49
N SER A 565 6.01 -21.78 -13.14
CA SER A 565 6.35 -23.21 -13.13
C SER A 565 5.18 -24.13 -13.49
N CYS A 566 4.30 -23.68 -14.37
CA CYS A 566 3.09 -24.43 -14.76
C CYS A 566 3.37 -25.61 -15.68
N GLY A 567 4.56 -25.73 -16.27
CA GLY A 567 4.96 -26.82 -17.14
C GLY A 567 4.44 -26.78 -18.58
N MET A 568 3.55 -25.84 -18.96
CA MET A 568 2.96 -25.76 -20.30
C MET A 568 4.02 -25.71 -21.42
N CYS A 569 5.03 -24.85 -21.24
CA CYS A 569 6.12 -24.73 -22.22
C CYS A 569 7.06 -25.96 -22.25
N VAL A 570 7.12 -26.72 -21.16
CA VAL A 570 7.86 -27.99 -21.09
C VAL A 570 7.12 -29.06 -21.89
N ALA A 571 5.82 -29.22 -21.65
CA ALA A 571 4.97 -30.17 -22.37
C ALA A 571 4.89 -29.86 -23.88
N ALA A 572 4.95 -28.58 -24.24
CA ALA A 572 4.86 -28.13 -25.64
C ALA A 572 6.20 -28.16 -26.39
N CYS A 573 7.33 -28.40 -25.72
CA CYS A 573 8.66 -28.34 -26.33
C CYS A 573 8.96 -29.58 -27.16
N PRO A 574 9.04 -29.50 -28.51
CA PRO A 574 9.23 -30.67 -29.37
C PRO A 574 10.63 -31.26 -29.26
N SER A 575 11.63 -30.49 -28.89
CA SER A 575 13.01 -30.94 -28.70
C SER A 575 13.33 -31.36 -27.25
N HIS A 576 12.35 -31.30 -26.35
CA HIS A 576 12.51 -31.55 -24.92
C HIS A 576 13.65 -30.70 -24.27
N ALA A 577 13.94 -29.54 -24.86
CA ALA A 577 14.94 -28.61 -24.36
C ALA A 577 14.50 -27.89 -23.08
N ARG A 578 13.21 -27.80 -22.81
CA ARG A 578 12.68 -27.14 -21.60
C ARG A 578 12.36 -28.18 -20.54
N GLN A 579 12.86 -27.93 -19.33
CA GLN A 579 12.67 -28.83 -18.20
C GLN A 579 12.25 -28.02 -16.97
N LEU A 580 11.35 -28.58 -16.14
CA LEU A 580 11.10 -28.05 -14.80
C LEU A 580 12.34 -28.33 -13.94
N VAL A 581 12.86 -27.30 -13.33
CA VAL A 581 13.94 -27.47 -12.35
C VAL A 581 13.39 -28.30 -11.20
N ASP A 582 13.99 -29.46 -10.99
CA ASP A 582 13.58 -30.40 -9.98
C ASP A 582 14.34 -30.16 -8.69
N ASP A 583 13.65 -30.13 -7.59
CA ASP A 583 14.23 -30.04 -6.24
C ASP A 583 14.74 -31.39 -5.70
N GLY A 584 14.78 -32.41 -6.57
CA GLY A 584 15.29 -33.75 -6.28
C GLY A 584 14.25 -34.64 -5.57
N THR A 585 14.38 -35.94 -5.81
CA THR A 585 13.44 -36.98 -5.31
C THR A 585 13.37 -37.00 -3.79
N GLU A 586 14.47 -36.70 -3.10
CA GLU A 586 14.54 -36.72 -1.65
C GLU A 586 13.74 -35.60 -0.99
N GLN A 587 13.78 -34.39 -1.55
CA GLN A 587 12.97 -33.28 -1.07
C GLN A 587 11.47 -33.52 -1.33
N ARG A 588 11.12 -34.17 -2.44
CA ARG A 588 9.73 -34.58 -2.72
C ARG A 588 9.23 -35.62 -1.69
N ILE A 589 10.06 -36.59 -1.38
CA ILE A 589 9.75 -37.61 -0.34
C ILE A 589 9.56 -36.93 1.02
N GLN A 590 10.44 -36.01 1.40
CA GLN A 590 10.32 -35.27 2.66
C GLN A 590 9.03 -34.44 2.72
N ARG A 591 8.60 -33.83 1.61
CA ARG A 591 7.32 -33.10 1.54
C ARG A 591 6.11 -34.02 1.66
N VAL A 592 6.14 -35.18 1.02
CA VAL A 592 5.08 -36.19 1.14
C VAL A 592 4.98 -36.72 2.56
N LEU A 593 6.12 -37.04 3.20
CA LEU A 593 6.17 -37.47 4.58
C LEU A 593 5.71 -36.42 5.57
N ALA A 594 5.94 -35.13 5.26
CA ALA A 594 5.45 -34.03 6.11
C ALA A 594 3.93 -33.82 6.04
N VAL A 595 3.24 -34.45 5.08
CA VAL A 595 1.80 -34.32 4.86
C VAL A 595 1.03 -35.58 5.33
N LEU A 596 1.69 -36.72 5.30
CA LEU A 596 1.16 -37.96 5.89
C LEU A 596 1.27 -37.94 7.41
#